data_8fdebd5a7642ea5b06925c0051adfc52
#
_entry.id   8fdebd5a7642ea5b06925c0051adfc52
#
_cell.length_a   1.000
_cell.length_b   1.000
_cell.length_c   1.000
_cell.angle_alpha   90.00
_cell.angle_beta   90.00
_cell.angle_gamma   90.00
#
_symmetry.space_group_name_H-M   'P 1'
#
loop_
_entity.id
_entity.type
_entity.pdbx_description
1 polymer ?
#
loop_
_entity_poly.entity_id
_entity_poly.type
_entity_poly.pdbx_seq_one_letter_code
_entity_poly.pdbx_strand_id
1 'polypeptide(L)'
;FGSIHMIAQKDFVVQPEVDSVFNLAGKACFELKMDDISMLATYNKWLTLPDGKTLKDYCTETEFIQLKQYLQDSLQTDIQTIINQKPFVIYQMQSTNFIKDEMASFELYFVQNCIQKGKPIGGLEKLETQLAVFDEIPYEEQIDWVVESINQSDSSYRYYDTLIHYYLKADLLNLSRYIKESDEEFKKYGPLMLDNRNINWIPVIEEQIKLQSTFI
;
A
#
# COMPACT_ATOMS: atom_id res chain seq x y z
N PHE A 1 -15.81 -4.75 -1.18
CA PHE A 1 -14.94 -5.76 -0.54
C PHE A 1 -13.69 -5.06 0.02
N GLY A 2 -13.50 -5.17 1.33
CA GLY A 2 -12.29 -4.62 1.96
C GLY A 2 -11.16 -5.64 1.90
N SER A 3 -10.00 -5.25 1.40
CA SER A 3 -8.82 -6.09 1.27
C SER A 3 -7.62 -5.54 2.03
N ILE A 4 -6.63 -6.38 2.24
CA ILE A 4 -5.28 -5.99 2.61
C ILE A 4 -4.38 -6.21 1.39
N HIS A 5 -3.57 -5.22 1.03
CA HIS A 5 -2.83 -5.23 -0.24
C HIS A 5 -1.95 -6.47 -0.43
N MET A 6 -1.27 -6.87 0.64
CA MET A 6 -0.43 -8.07 0.63
C MET A 6 -0.61 -8.87 1.91
N ILE A 7 -0.70 -10.18 1.76
CA ILE A 7 -0.88 -11.13 2.86
C ILE A 7 -0.05 -12.39 2.56
N ALA A 8 0.32 -13.14 3.60
CA ALA A 8 0.98 -14.42 3.39
C ALA A 8 0.06 -15.39 2.63
N GLN A 9 0.61 -16.15 1.68
CA GLN A 9 -0.16 -17.09 0.84
C GLN A 9 -0.98 -18.09 1.68
N LYS A 10 -0.47 -18.51 2.84
CA LYS A 10 -1.18 -19.41 3.77
C LYS A 10 -2.46 -18.82 4.35
N ASP A 11 -2.52 -17.49 4.44
CA ASP A 11 -3.63 -16.73 5.01
C ASP A 11 -4.56 -16.15 3.92
N PHE A 12 -4.17 -16.32 2.66
CA PHE A 12 -4.93 -15.83 1.51
C PHE A 12 -6.13 -16.76 1.23
N VAL A 13 -7.33 -16.29 1.55
CA VAL A 13 -8.58 -17.02 1.32
C VAL A 13 -9.63 -16.10 0.71
N VAL A 14 -10.06 -16.41 -0.51
CA VAL A 14 -11.23 -15.78 -1.12
C VAL A 14 -12.47 -16.57 -0.70
N GLN A 15 -13.34 -15.97 0.08
CA GLN A 15 -14.58 -16.61 0.52
C GLN A 15 -15.48 -16.92 -0.70
N PRO A 16 -16.16 -18.09 -0.73
CA PRO A 16 -17.02 -18.47 -1.84
C PRO A 16 -18.10 -17.43 -2.19
N GLU A 17 -18.61 -16.73 -1.18
CA GLU A 17 -19.61 -15.67 -1.33
C GLU A 17 -19.02 -14.47 -2.08
N VAL A 18 -17.79 -14.09 -1.77
CA VAL A 18 -17.07 -12.98 -2.44
C VAL A 18 -16.79 -13.34 -3.90
N ASP A 19 -16.30 -14.56 -4.15
CA ASP A 19 -16.08 -15.06 -5.51
C ASP A 19 -17.37 -15.12 -6.31
N SER A 20 -18.47 -15.56 -5.69
CA SER A 20 -19.79 -15.58 -6.32
C SER A 20 -20.26 -14.20 -6.73
N VAL A 21 -20.16 -13.21 -5.82
CA VAL A 21 -20.54 -11.81 -6.11
C VAL A 21 -19.66 -11.21 -7.20
N PHE A 22 -18.33 -11.45 -7.13
CA PHE A 22 -17.40 -11.03 -8.18
C PHE A 22 -17.77 -11.61 -9.54
N ASN A 23 -18.14 -12.90 -9.60
CA ASN A 23 -18.50 -13.56 -10.85
C ASN A 23 -19.79 -13.00 -11.46
N LEU A 24 -20.77 -12.67 -10.63
CA LEU A 24 -22.05 -12.09 -11.05
C LEU A 24 -21.94 -10.61 -11.49
N ALA A 25 -20.96 -9.89 -10.99
CA ALA A 25 -20.77 -8.49 -11.35
C ALA A 25 -20.34 -8.34 -12.83
N GLY A 26 -20.89 -7.35 -13.51
CA GLY A 26 -20.54 -7.04 -14.90
C GLY A 26 -19.21 -6.32 -15.06
N LYS A 27 -18.67 -5.75 -13.97
CA LYS A 27 -17.42 -4.97 -13.90
C LYS A 27 -16.78 -5.15 -12.55
N ALA A 28 -15.45 -4.99 -12.46
CA ALA A 28 -14.75 -4.78 -11.21
C ALA A 28 -14.11 -3.37 -11.15
N CYS A 29 -14.12 -2.76 -9.98
CA CYS A 29 -13.52 -1.46 -9.74
C CYS A 29 -12.59 -1.57 -8.53
N PHE A 30 -11.32 -1.20 -8.71
CA PHE A 30 -10.29 -1.21 -7.67
C PHE A 30 -9.94 0.22 -7.29
N GLU A 31 -9.09 0.42 -6.29
CA GLU A 31 -8.57 1.76 -5.99
C GLU A 31 -7.97 2.41 -7.24
N LEU A 32 -7.14 1.65 -7.96
CA LEU A 32 -6.52 2.07 -9.21
C LEU A 32 -7.03 1.24 -10.39
N LYS A 33 -7.02 1.83 -11.58
CA LYS A 33 -7.31 1.10 -12.82
C LYS A 33 -6.12 0.21 -13.22
N MET A 34 -6.06 -0.98 -12.63
CA MET A 34 -4.91 -1.89 -12.65
C MET A 34 -4.54 -2.44 -14.03
N ASP A 35 -5.35 -2.23 -15.07
CA ASP A 35 -5.06 -2.58 -16.46
C ASP A 35 -4.49 -1.39 -17.28
N ASP A 36 -4.23 -0.24 -16.62
CA ASP A 36 -3.63 0.92 -17.25
C ASP A 36 -2.10 0.76 -17.34
N ILE A 37 -1.61 0.50 -18.54
CA ILE A 37 -0.18 0.30 -18.83
C ILE A 37 0.68 1.56 -18.55
N SER A 38 0.07 2.74 -18.50
CA SER A 38 0.78 4.00 -18.20
C SER A 38 1.18 4.13 -16.72
N MET A 39 0.54 3.37 -15.84
CA MET A 39 0.80 3.44 -14.40
C MET A 39 2.26 3.17 -14.04
N LEU A 40 2.89 2.19 -14.70
CA LEU A 40 4.30 1.87 -14.43
C LEU A 40 5.23 3.04 -14.76
N ALA A 41 5.01 3.72 -15.88
CA ALA A 41 5.81 4.89 -16.27
C ALA A 41 5.59 6.06 -15.30
N THR A 42 4.34 6.30 -14.91
CA THR A 42 3.97 7.31 -13.92
C THR A 42 4.65 7.03 -12.57
N TYR A 43 4.55 5.80 -12.09
CA TYR A 43 5.16 5.37 -10.84
C TYR A 43 6.68 5.53 -10.85
N ASN A 44 7.35 5.02 -11.87
CA ASN A 44 8.81 5.12 -12.01
C ASN A 44 9.30 6.59 -12.06
N LYS A 45 8.54 7.46 -12.71
CA LYS A 45 8.84 8.90 -12.72
C LYS A 45 8.68 9.52 -11.33
N TRP A 46 7.60 9.13 -10.61
CA TRP A 46 7.33 9.67 -9.28
C TRP A 46 8.35 9.21 -8.24
N LEU A 47 8.91 8.00 -8.36
CA LEU A 47 9.87 7.45 -7.40
C LEU A 47 11.12 8.33 -7.21
N THR A 48 11.51 9.12 -8.21
CA THR A 48 12.74 9.90 -8.20
C THR A 48 12.58 11.17 -7.37
N LEU A 49 13.55 11.44 -6.50
CA LEU A 49 13.65 12.69 -5.77
C LEU A 49 13.82 13.87 -6.74
N PRO A 50 13.20 15.03 -6.45
CA PRO A 50 13.30 16.21 -7.31
C PRO A 50 14.71 16.81 -7.30
N ASP A 51 15.00 17.65 -8.30
CA ASP A 51 16.16 18.54 -8.36
C ASP A 51 17.54 17.85 -8.21
N GLY A 52 17.62 16.56 -8.59
CA GLY A 52 18.85 15.77 -8.47
C GLY A 52 19.27 15.49 -7.03
N LYS A 53 18.35 15.65 -6.08
CA LYS A 53 18.55 15.33 -4.67
C LYS A 53 18.71 13.82 -4.46
N THR A 54 19.26 13.47 -3.32
CA THR A 54 19.50 12.10 -2.89
C THR A 54 18.98 11.92 -1.46
N LEU A 55 18.88 10.68 -0.99
CA LEU A 55 18.51 10.38 0.39
C LEU A 55 19.40 11.10 1.41
N LYS A 56 20.67 11.34 1.07
CA LYS A 56 21.60 12.08 1.94
C LYS A 56 21.19 13.53 2.21
N ASP A 57 20.42 14.13 1.31
CA ASP A 57 19.97 15.52 1.48
C ASP A 57 18.86 15.65 2.54
N TYR A 58 18.27 14.51 2.94
CA TYR A 58 17.12 14.42 3.85
C TYR A 58 17.39 13.60 5.11
N CYS A 59 18.61 13.05 5.26
CA CYS A 59 19.01 12.27 6.42
C CYS A 59 20.16 12.96 7.16
N THR A 60 20.25 12.75 8.46
CA THR A 60 21.50 12.89 9.20
C THR A 60 22.50 11.81 8.78
N GLU A 61 23.77 12.01 9.08
CA GLU A 61 24.81 10.98 8.80
C GLU A 61 24.52 9.67 9.52
N THR A 62 24.02 9.72 10.75
CA THR A 62 23.66 8.53 11.53
C THR A 62 22.52 7.75 10.88
N GLU A 63 21.44 8.43 10.49
CA GLU A 63 20.30 7.80 9.80
C GLU A 63 20.73 7.20 8.48
N PHE A 64 21.55 7.90 7.69
CA PHE A 64 22.05 7.37 6.43
C PHE A 64 22.85 6.07 6.61
N ILE A 65 23.69 6.01 7.65
CA ILE A 65 24.43 4.79 7.99
C ILE A 65 23.49 3.65 8.39
N GLN A 66 22.47 3.94 9.22
CA GLN A 66 21.46 2.96 9.62
C GLN A 66 20.66 2.44 8.41
N LEU A 67 20.18 3.33 7.54
CA LEU A 67 19.48 2.96 6.33
C LEU A 67 20.33 2.07 5.42
N LYS A 68 21.60 2.47 5.19
CA LYS A 68 22.54 1.69 4.39
C LYS A 68 22.74 0.29 4.95
N GLN A 69 22.97 0.18 6.25
CA GLN A 69 23.18 -1.11 6.91
C GLN A 69 21.91 -1.98 6.82
N TYR A 70 20.76 -1.42 7.12
CA TYR A 70 19.48 -2.13 7.04
C TYR A 70 19.17 -2.63 5.61
N LEU A 71 19.35 -1.77 4.61
CA LEU A 71 19.15 -2.16 3.21
C LEU A 71 20.07 -3.31 2.80
N GLN A 72 21.34 -3.25 3.19
CA GLN A 72 22.32 -4.29 2.89
C GLN A 72 22.00 -5.61 3.61
N ASP A 73 21.77 -5.55 4.92
CA ASP A 73 21.73 -6.74 5.78
C ASP A 73 20.34 -7.42 5.75
N SER A 74 19.26 -6.63 5.69
CA SER A 74 17.88 -7.13 5.78
C SER A 74 17.17 -7.22 4.42
N LEU A 75 17.44 -6.28 3.52
CA LEU A 75 16.78 -6.21 2.21
C LEU A 75 17.69 -6.60 1.04
N GLN A 76 18.96 -6.94 1.31
CA GLN A 76 19.97 -7.35 0.30
C GLN A 76 20.07 -6.35 -0.87
N THR A 77 19.90 -5.07 -0.57
CA THR A 77 19.87 -3.96 -1.53
C THR A 77 21.01 -3.00 -1.25
N ASP A 78 21.76 -2.64 -2.31
CA ASP A 78 22.76 -1.56 -2.19
C ASP A 78 22.02 -0.21 -2.23
N ILE A 79 22.25 0.65 -1.21
CA ILE A 79 21.66 1.98 -1.13
C ILE A 79 21.95 2.83 -2.38
N GLN A 80 23.06 2.59 -3.07
CA GLN A 80 23.41 3.33 -4.28
C GLN A 80 22.40 3.10 -5.42
N THR A 81 21.70 1.95 -5.43
CA THR A 81 20.68 1.65 -6.46
C THR A 81 19.40 2.45 -6.29
N ILE A 82 19.15 2.96 -5.08
CA ILE A 82 17.95 3.71 -4.72
C ILE A 82 18.25 5.09 -4.11
N ILE A 83 19.51 5.55 -4.16
CA ILE A 83 19.95 6.75 -3.46
C ILE A 83 19.21 8.03 -3.89
N ASN A 84 18.74 8.07 -5.12
CA ASN A 84 17.97 9.17 -5.70
C ASN A 84 16.45 8.91 -5.72
N GLN A 85 16.00 7.87 -5.01
CA GLN A 85 14.58 7.58 -4.89
C GLN A 85 14.01 8.18 -3.60
N LYS A 86 12.69 8.45 -3.60
CA LYS A 86 11.97 8.96 -2.42
C LYS A 86 12.04 7.96 -1.27
N PRO A 87 12.10 8.42 -0.01
CA PRO A 87 12.20 7.53 1.17
C PRO A 87 11.06 6.52 1.27
N PHE A 88 9.87 6.87 0.77
CA PHE A 88 8.73 5.97 0.70
C PHE A 88 9.03 4.62 0.04
N VAL A 89 9.97 4.57 -0.89
CA VAL A 89 10.43 3.31 -1.51
C VAL A 89 10.99 2.35 -0.46
N ILE A 90 11.80 2.87 0.47
CA ILE A 90 12.40 2.05 1.55
C ILE A 90 11.27 1.57 2.47
N TYR A 91 10.32 2.44 2.80
CA TYR A 91 9.15 2.09 3.60
C TYR A 91 8.34 0.94 2.95
N GLN A 92 8.09 1.00 1.65
CA GLN A 92 7.43 -0.08 0.92
C GLN A 92 8.23 -1.39 0.94
N MET A 93 9.55 -1.33 0.69
CA MET A 93 10.42 -2.51 0.76
C MET A 93 10.41 -3.14 2.16
N GLN A 94 10.43 -2.32 3.20
CA GLN A 94 10.35 -2.74 4.59
C GLN A 94 9.01 -3.41 4.91
N SER A 95 7.90 -2.82 4.46
CA SER A 95 6.56 -3.37 4.68
C SER A 95 6.40 -4.76 4.07
N THR A 96 7.00 -5.00 2.90
CA THR A 96 6.99 -6.34 2.28
C THR A 96 7.84 -7.35 3.04
N ASN A 97 8.91 -6.90 3.70
CA ASN A 97 9.80 -7.78 4.49
C ASN A 97 9.15 -8.31 5.78
N PHE A 98 8.04 -7.73 6.22
CA PHE A 98 7.27 -8.29 7.35
C PHE A 98 6.57 -9.60 7.00
N ILE A 99 6.34 -9.87 5.72
CA ILE A 99 5.73 -11.11 5.24
C ILE A 99 6.85 -12.11 4.96
N LYS A 100 7.04 -13.08 5.85
CA LYS A 100 8.12 -14.09 5.77
C LYS A 100 7.83 -15.25 4.82
N ASP A 101 6.56 -15.39 4.41
CA ASP A 101 6.09 -16.44 3.50
C ASP A 101 5.92 -15.89 2.08
N GLU A 102 5.57 -16.76 1.13
CA GLU A 102 5.13 -16.31 -0.19
C GLU A 102 3.97 -15.32 -0.04
N MET A 103 3.98 -14.26 -0.84
CA MET A 103 3.00 -13.20 -0.79
C MET A 103 1.86 -13.44 -1.76
N ALA A 104 0.66 -13.10 -1.33
CA ALA A 104 -0.54 -13.04 -2.17
C ALA A 104 -1.18 -11.65 -2.09
N SER A 105 -1.93 -11.27 -3.13
CA SER A 105 -2.68 -10.02 -3.20
C SER A 105 -4.09 -10.31 -3.73
N PHE A 106 -5.10 -9.81 -3.02
CA PHE A 106 -6.50 -9.90 -3.46
C PHE A 106 -6.71 -9.09 -4.73
N GLU A 107 -6.11 -7.92 -4.85
CA GLU A 107 -6.21 -7.09 -6.04
C GLU A 107 -5.66 -7.82 -7.27
N LEU A 108 -4.47 -8.40 -7.18
CA LEU A 108 -3.88 -9.16 -8.29
C LEU A 108 -4.72 -10.38 -8.66
N TYR A 109 -5.25 -11.10 -7.67
CA TYR A 109 -6.16 -12.24 -7.90
C TYR A 109 -7.39 -11.81 -8.71
N PHE A 110 -8.09 -10.75 -8.29
CA PHE A 110 -9.28 -10.29 -8.99
C PHE A 110 -8.96 -9.66 -10.36
N VAL A 111 -7.85 -8.94 -10.48
CA VAL A 111 -7.39 -8.38 -11.77
C VAL A 111 -7.10 -9.50 -12.77
N GLN A 112 -6.38 -10.55 -12.38
CA GLN A 112 -6.12 -11.70 -13.24
C GLN A 112 -7.43 -12.40 -13.67
N ASN A 113 -8.39 -12.55 -12.76
CA ASN A 113 -9.70 -13.10 -13.08
C ASN A 113 -10.48 -12.17 -14.03
N CYS A 114 -10.39 -10.86 -13.89
CA CYS A 114 -10.99 -9.91 -14.84
C CYS A 114 -10.41 -10.10 -16.24
N ILE A 115 -9.09 -10.15 -16.36
CA ILE A 115 -8.42 -10.34 -17.65
C ILE A 115 -8.83 -11.66 -18.30
N GLN A 116 -8.81 -12.77 -17.55
CA GLN A 116 -9.19 -14.08 -18.06
C GLN A 116 -10.64 -14.15 -18.53
N LYS A 117 -11.55 -13.45 -17.87
CA LYS A 117 -12.99 -13.43 -18.17
C LYS A 117 -13.40 -12.29 -19.11
N GLY A 118 -12.50 -11.44 -19.53
CA GLY A 118 -12.81 -10.24 -20.31
C GLY A 118 -13.70 -9.25 -19.54
N LYS A 119 -13.64 -9.25 -18.19
CA LYS A 119 -14.42 -8.35 -17.34
C LYS A 119 -13.78 -6.97 -17.31
N PRO A 120 -14.54 -5.88 -17.58
CA PRO A 120 -14.01 -4.52 -17.52
C PRO A 120 -13.45 -4.17 -16.14
N ILE A 121 -12.33 -3.42 -16.13
CA ILE A 121 -11.67 -2.93 -14.92
C ILE A 121 -11.86 -1.41 -14.83
N GLY A 122 -12.25 -0.92 -13.66
CA GLY A 122 -12.31 0.49 -13.31
C GLY A 122 -11.35 0.84 -12.18
N GLY A 123 -11.13 2.14 -11.98
CA GLY A 123 -10.41 2.69 -10.83
C GLY A 123 -11.26 3.72 -10.11
N LEU A 124 -11.09 3.82 -8.79
CA LEU A 124 -11.75 4.84 -7.95
C LEU A 124 -10.98 6.15 -7.99
N GLU A 125 -9.66 6.09 -8.18
CA GLU A 125 -8.79 7.25 -8.32
C GLU A 125 -7.68 7.02 -9.36
N LYS A 126 -6.91 8.06 -9.64
CA LYS A 126 -5.70 7.98 -10.45
C LYS A 126 -4.49 7.72 -9.58
N LEU A 127 -3.48 7.04 -10.15
CA LEU A 127 -2.21 6.78 -9.45
C LEU A 127 -1.55 8.08 -8.97
N GLU A 128 -1.57 9.14 -9.79
CA GLU A 128 -0.99 10.43 -9.43
C GLU A 128 -1.65 11.04 -8.18
N THR A 129 -2.96 10.86 -8.03
CA THR A 129 -3.70 11.34 -6.85
C THR A 129 -3.26 10.58 -5.60
N GLN A 130 -3.11 9.26 -5.70
CA GLN A 130 -2.64 8.41 -4.60
C GLN A 130 -1.21 8.74 -4.20
N LEU A 131 -0.33 8.92 -5.16
CA LEU A 131 1.08 9.21 -4.91
C LEU A 131 1.31 10.64 -4.36
N ALA A 132 0.48 11.61 -4.76
CA ALA A 132 0.56 12.99 -4.26
C ALA A 132 0.37 13.08 -2.74
N VAL A 133 -0.38 12.14 -2.14
CA VAL A 133 -0.53 12.06 -0.68
C VAL A 133 0.82 11.94 0.03
N PHE A 134 1.73 11.13 -0.51
CA PHE A 134 3.06 10.94 0.06
C PHE A 134 3.99 12.14 -0.20
N ASP A 135 3.73 12.93 -1.23
CA ASP A 135 4.49 14.16 -1.51
C ASP A 135 4.12 15.31 -0.55
N GLU A 136 2.97 15.22 0.14
CA GLU A 136 2.60 16.16 1.19
C GLU A 136 3.29 15.87 2.53
N ILE A 137 3.96 14.72 2.67
CA ILE A 137 4.69 14.32 3.86
C ILE A 137 6.17 14.68 3.67
N PRO A 138 6.78 15.50 4.54
CA PRO A 138 8.20 15.84 4.44
C PRO A 138 9.07 14.58 4.31
N TYR A 139 10.08 14.62 3.43
CA TYR A 139 10.95 13.47 3.21
C TYR A 139 11.75 13.08 4.46
N GLU A 140 12.10 14.05 5.28
CA GLU A 140 12.73 13.84 6.57
C GLU A 140 11.84 12.98 7.48
N GLU A 141 10.54 13.29 7.56
CA GLU A 141 9.59 12.49 8.35
C GLU A 141 9.41 11.07 7.78
N GLN A 142 9.42 10.91 6.45
CA GLN A 142 9.38 9.58 5.84
C GLN A 142 10.66 8.77 6.18
N ILE A 143 11.80 9.43 6.32
CA ILE A 143 13.04 8.81 6.81
C ILE A 143 12.90 8.40 8.28
N ASP A 144 12.36 9.29 9.12
CA ASP A 144 12.13 8.99 10.53
C ASP A 144 11.28 7.72 10.70
N TRP A 145 10.21 7.56 9.92
CA TRP A 145 9.37 6.35 9.95
C TRP A 145 10.16 5.07 9.66
N VAL A 146 10.99 5.11 8.62
CA VAL A 146 11.83 3.95 8.27
C VAL A 146 12.81 3.65 9.38
N VAL A 147 13.49 4.65 9.91
CA VAL A 147 14.49 4.50 10.97
C VAL A 147 13.84 4.02 12.28
N GLU A 148 12.69 4.56 12.63
CA GLU A 148 11.94 4.12 13.81
C GLU A 148 11.53 2.65 13.68
N SER A 149 10.99 2.25 12.53
CA SER A 149 10.63 0.85 12.26
C SER A 149 11.83 -0.09 12.28
N ILE A 150 13.02 0.34 11.84
CA ILE A 150 14.27 -0.41 11.97
C ILE A 150 14.61 -0.62 13.46
N ASN A 151 14.55 0.44 14.25
CA ASN A 151 14.88 0.42 15.68
C ASN A 151 13.86 -0.38 16.52
N GLN A 152 12.63 -0.49 16.03
CA GLN A 152 11.51 -1.16 16.69
C GLN A 152 11.04 -2.42 15.93
N SER A 153 11.93 -3.13 15.25
CA SER A 153 11.57 -4.23 14.34
C SER A 153 10.62 -5.26 14.96
N ASP A 154 10.86 -5.71 16.20
CA ASP A 154 9.98 -6.66 16.89
C ASP A 154 8.57 -6.10 17.13
N SER A 155 8.45 -4.80 17.37
CA SER A 155 7.17 -4.12 17.54
C SER A 155 6.43 -4.03 16.21
N SER A 156 7.14 -3.71 15.13
CA SER A 156 6.59 -3.61 13.78
C SER A 156 6.08 -4.97 13.28
N TYR A 157 6.81 -6.05 13.53
CA TYR A 157 6.32 -7.41 13.25
C TYR A 157 5.04 -7.74 14.03
N ARG A 158 5.01 -7.45 15.35
CA ARG A 158 3.81 -7.69 16.17
C ARG A 158 2.63 -6.84 15.73
N TYR A 159 2.89 -5.59 15.30
CA TYR A 159 1.86 -4.73 14.75
C TYR A 159 1.22 -5.37 13.52
N TYR A 160 2.03 -5.79 12.55
CA TYR A 160 1.54 -6.47 11.36
C TYR A 160 0.76 -7.76 11.68
N ASP A 161 1.31 -8.63 12.52
CA ASP A 161 0.66 -9.88 12.92
C ASP A 161 -0.71 -9.63 13.57
N THR A 162 -0.83 -8.56 14.38
CA THR A 162 -2.09 -8.18 15.03
C THR A 162 -3.11 -7.67 14.01
N LEU A 163 -2.68 -6.88 13.03
CA LEU A 163 -3.55 -6.45 11.92
C LEU A 163 -4.11 -7.64 11.14
N ILE A 164 -3.24 -8.58 10.76
CA ILE A 164 -3.64 -9.80 10.06
C ILE A 164 -4.61 -10.63 10.90
N HIS A 165 -4.36 -10.77 12.20
CA HIS A 165 -5.25 -11.48 13.11
C HIS A 165 -6.68 -10.91 13.12
N TYR A 166 -6.84 -9.59 13.25
CA TYR A 166 -8.15 -8.95 13.22
C TYR A 166 -8.79 -9.06 11.83
N TYR A 167 -8.00 -8.88 10.77
CA TYR A 167 -8.47 -9.02 9.40
C TYR A 167 -9.04 -10.42 9.13
N LEU A 168 -8.30 -11.47 9.45
CA LEU A 168 -8.72 -12.86 9.24
C LEU A 168 -9.98 -13.24 10.03
N LYS A 169 -10.22 -12.57 11.16
CA LYS A 169 -11.44 -12.73 11.97
C LYS A 169 -12.60 -11.87 11.50
N ALA A 170 -12.42 -11.06 10.47
CA ALA A 170 -13.37 -10.03 10.06
C ALA A 170 -13.79 -9.08 11.22
N ASP A 171 -12.91 -8.89 12.19
CA ASP A 171 -13.15 -8.03 13.36
C ASP A 171 -12.81 -6.58 13.03
N LEU A 172 -13.66 -5.97 12.20
CA LEU A 172 -13.45 -4.61 11.69
C LEU A 172 -13.40 -3.55 12.79
N LEU A 173 -14.12 -3.77 13.89
CA LEU A 173 -14.16 -2.82 15.00
C LEU A 173 -12.80 -2.75 15.71
N ASN A 174 -12.25 -3.90 16.07
CA ASN A 174 -10.94 -3.95 16.73
C ASN A 174 -9.80 -3.63 15.75
N LEU A 175 -9.91 -4.02 14.47
CA LEU A 175 -8.95 -3.63 13.42
C LEU A 175 -8.87 -2.10 13.29
N SER A 176 -10.01 -1.42 13.13
CA SER A 176 -10.05 0.05 13.02
C SER A 176 -9.53 0.75 14.27
N ARG A 177 -9.90 0.24 15.46
CA ARG A 177 -9.41 0.78 16.73
C ARG A 177 -7.90 0.62 16.84
N TYR A 178 -7.39 -0.57 16.54
CA TYR A 178 -5.98 -0.88 16.66
C TYR A 178 -5.11 0.00 15.75
N ILE A 179 -5.51 0.20 14.49
CA ILE A 179 -4.82 1.12 13.56
C ILE A 179 -4.78 2.53 14.16
N LYS A 180 -5.93 3.06 14.60
CA LYS A 180 -6.03 4.43 15.11
C LYS A 180 -5.27 4.69 16.41
N GLU A 181 -5.13 3.68 17.26
CA GLU A 181 -4.51 3.83 18.58
C GLU A 181 -3.03 3.49 18.59
N SER A 182 -2.58 2.57 17.71
CA SER A 182 -1.22 2.02 17.74
C SER A 182 -0.29 2.59 16.67
N ASP A 183 -0.81 3.41 15.76
CA ASP A 183 -0.06 3.95 14.62
C ASP A 183 0.00 5.48 14.72
N GLU A 184 1.15 6.01 15.14
CA GLU A 184 1.34 7.47 15.31
C GLU A 184 1.34 8.19 13.95
N GLU A 185 1.86 7.57 12.90
CA GLU A 185 1.84 8.10 11.53
C GLU A 185 0.40 8.20 11.06
N PHE A 186 -0.41 7.17 11.33
CA PHE A 186 -1.83 7.19 11.02
C PHE A 186 -2.59 8.27 11.80
N LYS A 187 -2.25 8.52 13.06
CA LYS A 187 -2.85 9.61 13.84
C LYS A 187 -2.60 10.97 13.18
N LYS A 188 -1.40 11.18 12.65
CA LYS A 188 -1.00 12.44 12.01
C LYS A 188 -1.52 12.55 10.58
N TYR A 189 -1.37 11.50 9.78
CA TYR A 189 -1.59 11.53 8.33
C TYR A 189 -2.78 10.68 7.86
N GLY A 190 -3.46 9.97 8.76
CA GLY A 190 -4.63 9.14 8.44
C GLY A 190 -5.73 9.89 7.67
N PRO A 191 -6.09 11.13 8.05
CA PRO A 191 -7.04 11.91 7.25
C PRO A 191 -6.58 12.12 5.81
N LEU A 192 -5.29 12.36 5.58
CA LEU A 192 -4.73 12.55 4.25
C LEU A 192 -4.62 11.21 3.49
N MET A 193 -4.10 10.19 4.14
CA MET A 193 -3.80 8.89 3.51
C MET A 193 -5.05 8.05 3.25
N LEU A 194 -6.11 8.23 4.04
CA LEU A 194 -7.28 7.36 4.00
C LEU A 194 -8.61 8.14 3.95
N ASP A 195 -8.92 9.00 4.94
CA ASP A 195 -10.27 9.53 5.10
C ASP A 195 -10.70 10.42 3.93
N ASN A 196 -9.84 11.35 3.49
CA ASN A 196 -10.14 12.24 2.37
C ASN A 196 -10.27 11.46 1.05
N ARG A 197 -9.45 10.44 0.84
CA ARG A 197 -9.54 9.55 -0.33
C ARG A 197 -10.87 8.80 -0.33
N ASN A 198 -11.24 8.19 0.79
CA ASN A 198 -12.51 7.48 0.94
C ASN A 198 -13.71 8.38 0.65
N ILE A 199 -13.71 9.63 1.13
CA ILE A 199 -14.76 10.61 0.82
C ILE A 199 -14.83 10.89 -0.68
N ASN A 200 -13.69 11.06 -1.35
CA ASN A 200 -13.62 11.32 -2.78
C ASN A 200 -14.06 10.11 -3.62
N TRP A 201 -13.93 8.89 -3.12
CA TRP A 201 -14.37 7.68 -3.80
C TRP A 201 -15.89 7.52 -3.81
N ILE A 202 -16.62 8.05 -2.81
CA ILE A 202 -18.08 7.89 -2.70
C ILE A 202 -18.80 8.26 -3.99
N PRO A 203 -18.64 9.49 -4.57
CA PRO A 203 -19.33 9.84 -5.80
C PRO A 203 -18.92 8.98 -7.00
N VAL A 204 -17.65 8.53 -7.04
CA VAL A 204 -17.18 7.62 -8.10
C VAL A 204 -17.87 6.25 -7.97
N ILE A 205 -17.95 5.72 -6.76
CA ILE A 205 -18.65 4.45 -6.46
C ILE A 205 -20.12 4.56 -6.89
N GLU A 206 -20.81 5.64 -6.50
CA GLU A 206 -22.21 5.87 -6.88
C GLU A 206 -22.40 5.91 -8.39
N GLU A 207 -21.49 6.52 -9.13
CA GLU A 207 -21.54 6.55 -10.60
C GLU A 207 -21.34 5.13 -11.15
N GLN A 208 -20.34 4.39 -10.67
CA GLN A 208 -20.05 3.05 -11.18
C GLN A 208 -21.23 2.08 -10.99
N ILE A 209 -21.85 2.07 -9.82
CA ILE A 209 -22.99 1.17 -9.53
C ILE A 209 -24.28 1.56 -10.27
N LYS A 210 -24.45 2.84 -10.66
CA LYS A 210 -25.57 3.28 -11.51
C LYS A 210 -25.45 2.78 -12.94
N LEU A 211 -24.21 2.64 -13.44
CA LEU A 211 -23.95 2.23 -14.83
C LEU A 211 -24.17 0.73 -15.05
N GLN A 212 -23.70 -0.08 -14.13
CA GLN A 212 -23.88 -1.54 -14.17
C GLN A 212 -23.55 -2.20 -12.83
N SER A 213 -23.90 -3.47 -12.69
CA SER A 213 -23.48 -4.28 -11.53
C SER A 213 -21.95 -4.29 -11.42
N THR A 214 -21.43 -3.72 -10.34
CA THR A 214 -19.99 -3.51 -10.12
C THR A 214 -19.55 -4.14 -8.83
N PHE A 215 -18.49 -4.95 -8.88
CA PHE A 215 -17.73 -5.40 -7.73
C PHE A 215 -16.71 -4.31 -7.36
N ILE A 216 -16.70 -3.88 -6.10
CA ILE A 216 -15.80 -2.83 -5.58
C ILE A 216 -15.08 -3.40 -4.38
#